data_1290203187069b6b0e5252855d99535a
#
_entry.id   1290203187069b6b0e5252855d99535a
#
_cell.length_a   1.000
_cell.length_b   1.000
_cell.length_c   1.000
_cell.angle_alpha   90.00
_cell.angle_beta   90.00
_cell.angle_gamma   90.00
#
_symmetry.space_group_name_H-M   'P 1'
#
loop_
_entity.id
_entity.type
_entity.pdbx_description
1 polymer ?
#
loop_
_entity_poly.entity_id
_entity_poly.type
_entity_poly.pdbx_seq_one_letter_code
_entity_poly.pdbx_strand_id
1 'polypeptide(L)'
;CECFEHNPYYKETIQNATRMLKSGGMFLFTCATTGRPVHGTKSLEEEGKRKFSNWKTMPNVIKENWDNEYYKNLTENDIRECLDFDNEFETYHFEIEENHHDLFFWGIKK
;
A
#
# COMPACT_ATOMS: atom_id res chain seq x y z
N CYS A 1 0.68 5.55 7.06
CA CYS A 1 -0.09 4.73 7.99
C CYS A 1 -0.63 3.51 7.25
N GLU A 2 -0.21 2.36 7.61
CA GLU A 2 -0.52 1.05 7.06
C GLU A 2 -2.02 0.78 6.88
N CYS A 3 -2.62 1.33 5.83
CA CYS A 3 -4.04 1.13 5.55
C CYS A 3 -4.33 0.68 4.12
N PHE A 4 -3.52 1.06 3.15
CA PHE A 4 -3.80 0.75 1.75
C PHE A 4 -3.68 -0.76 1.46
N GLU A 5 -2.79 -1.46 2.14
CA GLU A 5 -2.66 -2.92 2.05
C GLU A 5 -3.91 -3.67 2.51
N HIS A 6 -4.74 -3.03 3.33
CA HIS A 6 -6.02 -3.57 3.81
C HIS A 6 -7.24 -3.04 3.05
N ASN A 7 -7.02 -2.17 2.07
CA ASN A 7 -8.11 -1.50 1.35
C ASN A 7 -8.16 -1.98 -0.11
N PRO A 8 -9.18 -2.78 -0.50
CA PRO A 8 -9.33 -3.20 -1.90
C PRO A 8 -9.58 -2.03 -2.85
N TYR A 9 -9.99 -0.88 -2.32
CA TYR A 9 -10.24 0.36 -3.07
C TYR A 9 -9.12 1.38 -2.89
N TYR A 10 -7.87 0.93 -2.67
CA TYR A 10 -6.75 1.84 -2.45
C TYR A 10 -6.55 2.82 -3.61
N LYS A 11 -6.79 2.38 -4.84
CA LYS A 11 -6.65 3.20 -6.04
C LYS A 11 -7.58 4.42 -6.00
N GLU A 12 -8.86 4.17 -5.78
CA GLU A 12 -9.88 5.22 -5.67
C GLU A 12 -9.61 6.14 -4.47
N THR A 13 -9.14 5.57 -3.37
CA THR A 13 -8.79 6.33 -2.18
C THR A 13 -7.62 7.29 -2.45
N ILE A 14 -6.59 6.83 -3.12
CA ILE A 14 -5.44 7.66 -3.51
C ILE A 14 -5.87 8.76 -4.49
N GLN A 15 -6.69 8.41 -5.49
CA GLN A 15 -7.23 9.39 -6.45
C GLN A 15 -8.06 10.46 -5.75
N ASN A 16 -8.94 10.08 -4.85
CA ASN A 16 -9.78 11.00 -4.10
C ASN A 16 -8.97 11.88 -3.13
N ALA A 17 -8.02 11.31 -2.41
CA ALA A 17 -7.14 12.07 -1.52
C ALA A 17 -6.36 13.14 -2.30
N THR A 18 -5.81 12.77 -3.45
CA THR A 18 -5.09 13.70 -4.32
C THR A 18 -6.00 14.80 -4.84
N ARG A 19 -7.19 14.45 -5.30
CA ARG A 19 -8.17 15.41 -5.82
C ARG A 19 -8.61 16.44 -4.76
N MET A 20 -8.70 16.02 -3.51
CA MET A 20 -9.12 16.91 -2.40
C MET A 20 -8.02 17.83 -1.89
N LEU A 21 -6.77 17.58 -2.25
CA LEU A 21 -5.65 18.43 -1.86
C LEU A 21 -5.71 19.76 -2.59
N LYS A 22 -5.46 20.83 -1.84
CA LYS A 22 -5.22 22.14 -2.42
C LYS A 22 -3.85 22.21 -3.07
N SER A 23 -3.67 23.11 -4.04
CA SER A 23 -2.36 23.44 -4.60
C SER A 23 -1.37 23.74 -3.46
N GLY A 24 -0.19 23.15 -3.52
CA GLY A 24 0.83 23.25 -2.47
C GLY A 24 0.60 22.34 -1.26
N GLY A 25 -0.52 21.64 -1.19
CA GLY A 25 -0.77 20.67 -0.12
C GLY A 25 0.12 19.44 -0.23
N MET A 26 0.41 18.80 0.90
CA MET A 26 1.23 17.59 0.95
C MET A 26 0.35 16.35 1.08
N PHE A 27 0.65 15.34 0.27
CA PHE A 27 0.16 13.99 0.47
C PHE A 27 1.31 13.10 0.93
N LEU A 28 1.14 12.50 2.09
CA LEU A 28 2.12 11.58 2.68
C LEU A 28 1.43 10.30 3.08
N PHE A 29 1.97 9.15 2.67
CA PHE A 29 1.49 7.87 3.17
C PHE A 29 2.62 6.85 3.27
N THR A 30 2.36 5.81 4.06
CA THR A 30 3.14 4.59 4.12
C THR A 30 2.23 3.41 3.96
N CYS A 31 2.71 2.35 3.34
CA CYS A 31 1.98 1.09 3.25
C CYS A 31 2.95 -0.10 3.19
N ALA A 32 2.45 -1.28 3.51
CA ALA A 32 3.23 -2.50 3.41
C ALA A 32 3.57 -2.82 1.95
N THR A 33 4.81 -3.22 1.71
CA THR A 33 5.29 -3.61 0.38
C THR A 33 5.86 -5.02 0.39
N THR A 34 6.41 -5.45 -0.74
CA THR A 34 6.92 -6.80 -0.97
C THR A 34 7.81 -7.29 0.19
N GLY A 35 7.53 -8.47 0.66
CA GLY A 35 8.26 -9.10 1.77
C GLY A 35 7.66 -8.85 3.14
N ARG A 36 6.72 -7.90 3.28
CA ARG A 36 6.06 -7.66 4.56
C ARG A 36 5.18 -8.86 4.94
N PRO A 37 5.30 -9.39 6.16
CA PRO A 37 4.39 -10.43 6.62
C PRO A 37 2.95 -9.94 6.63
N VAL A 38 2.03 -10.80 6.23
CA VAL A 38 0.59 -10.52 6.36
C VAL A 38 0.27 -10.19 7.82
N HIS A 39 -0.45 -9.11 8.03
CA HIS A 39 -0.80 -8.63 9.36
C HIS A 39 -2.20 -8.01 9.37
N GLY A 40 -2.77 -7.85 10.55
CA GLY A 40 -4.08 -7.24 10.73
C GLY A 40 -5.26 -8.06 10.20
N THR A 41 -5.02 -9.30 9.79
CA THR A 41 -6.01 -10.22 9.22
C THR A 41 -5.77 -11.61 9.79
N LYS A 42 -6.45 -11.94 10.87
CA LYS A 42 -6.18 -13.14 11.66
C LYS A 42 -6.23 -14.43 10.85
N SER A 43 -7.24 -14.59 10.01
CA SER A 43 -7.39 -15.80 9.21
C SER A 43 -6.31 -15.93 8.13
N LEU A 44 -5.88 -14.83 7.53
CA LEU A 44 -4.80 -14.84 6.54
C LEU A 44 -3.44 -15.12 7.18
N GLU A 45 -3.20 -14.63 8.39
CA GLU A 45 -1.98 -14.94 9.14
C GLU A 45 -1.91 -16.43 9.47
N GLU A 46 -3.00 -17.02 9.94
CA GLU A 46 -3.07 -18.44 10.25
C GLU A 46 -2.89 -19.30 8.98
N GLU A 47 -3.51 -18.91 7.88
CA GLU A 47 -3.35 -19.58 6.60
C GLU A 47 -1.91 -19.50 6.10
N GLY A 48 -1.28 -18.34 6.21
CA GLY A 48 0.12 -18.14 5.83
C GLY A 48 1.07 -19.03 6.63
N LYS A 49 0.89 -19.11 7.93
CA LYS A 49 1.66 -20.01 8.81
C LYS A 49 1.52 -21.47 8.44
N ARG A 50 0.34 -21.88 8.00
CA ARG A 50 0.06 -23.26 7.61
C ARG A 50 0.61 -23.63 6.24
N LYS A 51 0.51 -22.70 5.26
CA LYS A 51 0.84 -22.98 3.86
C LYS A 51 2.29 -22.71 3.48
N PHE A 52 2.94 -21.78 4.15
CA PHE A 52 4.28 -21.33 3.78
C PHE A 52 5.27 -21.60 4.92
N SER A 53 6.34 -22.29 4.61
CA SER A 53 7.43 -22.56 5.57
C SER A 53 8.08 -21.27 6.07
N ASN A 54 8.08 -20.21 5.26
CA ASN A 54 8.57 -18.89 5.62
C ASN A 54 7.51 -17.84 5.29
N TRP A 55 6.38 -17.91 6.01
CA TRP A 55 5.24 -17.02 5.80
C TRP A 55 5.57 -15.54 6.01
N LYS A 56 6.62 -15.24 6.78
CA LYS A 56 7.06 -13.87 7.06
C LYS A 56 7.71 -13.18 5.87
N THR A 57 8.18 -13.96 4.90
CA THR A 57 8.84 -13.45 3.69
C THR A 57 8.09 -13.84 2.42
N MET A 58 6.85 -14.25 2.55
CA MET A 58 6.05 -14.64 1.39
C MET A 58 5.82 -13.47 0.44
N PRO A 59 5.61 -13.74 -0.86
CA PRO A 59 5.33 -12.70 -1.84
C PRO A 59 4.02 -11.97 -1.56
N ASN A 60 3.74 -10.95 -2.35
CA ASN A 60 2.51 -10.18 -2.22
C ASN A 60 1.29 -11.09 -2.21
N VAL A 61 0.46 -10.93 -1.20
CA VAL A 61 -0.76 -11.70 -1.02
C VAL A 61 -1.94 -10.83 -1.40
N ILE A 62 -2.81 -11.38 -2.26
CA ILE A 62 -4.11 -10.78 -2.53
C ILE A 62 -5.14 -11.79 -2.07
N LYS A 63 -5.94 -11.42 -1.10
CA LYS A 63 -7.06 -12.25 -0.67
C LYS A 63 -8.22 -11.40 -0.20
N GLU A 64 -9.37 -11.71 -0.74
CA GLU A 64 -10.65 -11.22 -0.28
C GLU A 64 -11.45 -12.39 0.24
N ASN A 65 -12.06 -12.27 1.38
CA ASN A 65 -13.00 -13.23 1.88
C ASN A 65 -14.27 -12.54 2.38
N TRP A 66 -15.28 -13.34 2.66
CA TRP A 66 -16.60 -12.85 3.09
C TRP A 66 -16.64 -12.32 4.52
N ASP A 67 -15.55 -12.51 5.30
CA ASP A 67 -15.36 -11.85 6.60
C ASP A 67 -14.77 -10.44 6.44
N ASN A 68 -14.72 -9.92 5.21
CA ASN A 68 -14.18 -8.61 4.83
C ASN A 68 -12.67 -8.45 5.10
N GLU A 69 -11.95 -9.54 5.20
CA GLU A 69 -10.49 -9.48 5.26
C GLU A 69 -9.92 -9.35 3.87
N TYR A 70 -9.08 -8.35 3.70
CA TYR A 70 -8.32 -8.12 2.48
C TYR A 70 -6.89 -7.76 2.84
N TYR A 71 -5.95 -8.28 2.07
CA TYR A 71 -4.54 -7.92 2.24
C TYR A 71 -3.79 -8.03 0.92
N LYS A 72 -3.02 -6.99 0.60
CA LYS A 72 -2.09 -6.99 -0.52
C LYS A 72 -0.91 -6.09 -0.19
N ASN A 73 0.31 -6.62 -0.22
CA ASN A 73 1.51 -5.79 -0.23
C ASN A 73 1.57 -5.01 -1.54
N LEU A 74 1.67 -3.68 -1.44
CA LEU A 74 1.65 -2.79 -2.60
C LEU A 74 3.06 -2.44 -3.05
N THR A 75 3.30 -2.54 -4.35
CA THR A 75 4.55 -2.10 -4.96
C THR A 75 4.46 -0.63 -5.37
N GLU A 76 5.62 0.00 -5.59
CA GLU A 76 5.67 1.34 -6.20
C GLU A 76 4.89 1.38 -7.51
N ASN A 77 4.98 0.32 -8.30
CA ASN A 77 4.26 0.22 -9.58
C ASN A 77 2.74 0.22 -9.39
N ASP A 78 2.23 -0.49 -8.39
CA ASP A 78 0.81 -0.48 -8.06
C ASP A 78 0.33 0.95 -7.75
N ILE A 79 1.12 1.70 -7.01
CA ILE A 79 0.79 3.10 -6.66
C ILE A 79 0.90 4.00 -7.89
N ARG A 80 1.95 3.84 -8.70
CA ARG A 80 2.12 4.65 -9.92
C ARG A 80 0.99 4.48 -10.92
N GLU A 81 0.34 3.35 -10.96
CA GLU A 81 -0.82 3.11 -11.81
C GLU A 81 -2.08 3.85 -11.35
N CYS A 82 -2.09 4.40 -10.13
CA CYS A 82 -3.26 5.11 -9.60
C CYS A 82 -3.47 6.49 -10.24
N LEU A 83 -2.39 7.20 -10.58
CA LEU A 83 -2.39 8.60 -11.01
C LEU A 83 -1.29 8.86 -12.04
N ASP A 84 -1.45 9.95 -12.77
CA ASP A 84 -0.33 10.60 -13.46
C ASP A 84 0.41 11.52 -12.47
N PHE A 85 1.42 10.98 -11.81
CA PHE A 85 2.14 11.66 -10.72
C PHE A 85 2.83 12.94 -11.19
N ASP A 86 3.40 12.94 -12.39
CA ASP A 86 4.07 14.10 -12.94
C ASP A 86 3.10 15.25 -13.21
N ASN A 87 1.85 14.93 -13.54
CA ASN A 87 0.80 15.91 -13.74
C ASN A 87 0.19 16.41 -12.43
N GLU A 88 0.06 15.55 -11.44
CA GLU A 88 -0.63 15.86 -10.17
C GLU A 88 0.29 16.53 -9.15
N PHE A 89 1.58 16.22 -9.14
CA PHE A 89 2.51 16.70 -8.13
C PHE A 89 3.62 17.55 -8.74
N GLU A 90 3.93 18.65 -8.09
CA GLU A 90 5.07 19.51 -8.45
C GLU A 90 6.40 18.81 -8.17
N THR A 91 6.46 18.11 -7.03
CA THR A 91 7.56 17.24 -6.63
C THR A 91 7.00 16.10 -5.83
N TYR A 92 7.64 14.93 -5.94
CA TYR A 92 7.24 13.75 -5.16
C TYR A 92 8.40 12.77 -5.05
N HIS A 93 8.28 11.85 -4.09
CA HIS A 93 9.30 10.86 -3.82
C HIS A 93 8.69 9.54 -3.34
N PHE A 94 9.24 8.45 -3.84
CA PHE A 94 9.00 7.09 -3.34
C PHE A 94 10.25 6.56 -2.67
N GLU A 95 10.09 5.86 -1.57
CA GLU A 95 11.18 5.21 -0.86
C GLU A 95 10.70 3.90 -0.26
N ILE A 96 11.59 2.88 -0.27
CA ILE A 96 11.32 1.58 0.36
C ILE A 96 12.24 1.44 1.56
N GLU A 97 11.65 1.21 2.73
CA GLU A 97 12.38 0.86 3.95
C GLU A 97 12.45 -0.66 4.02
N GLU A 98 13.65 -1.20 3.74
CA GLU A 98 13.85 -2.64 3.53
C GLU A 98 13.76 -3.47 4.81
N ASN A 99 14.09 -2.91 5.96
CA ASN A 99 14.05 -3.65 7.22
C ASN A 99 12.63 -4.02 7.65
N HIS A 100 11.68 -3.14 7.36
CA HIS A 100 10.27 -3.32 7.72
C HIS A 100 9.39 -3.60 6.51
N HIS A 101 9.94 -3.54 5.30
CA HIS A 101 9.19 -3.72 4.04
C HIS A 101 8.03 -2.74 3.93
N ASP A 102 8.34 -1.46 4.12
CA ASP A 102 7.38 -0.37 3.98
C ASP A 102 7.70 0.48 2.77
N LEU A 103 6.67 0.87 2.03
CA LEU A 103 6.74 1.85 0.96
C LEU A 103 6.30 3.20 1.52
N PHE A 104 7.17 4.19 1.36
CA PHE A 104 6.89 5.58 1.72
C PHE A 104 6.66 6.40 0.47
N PHE A 105 5.70 7.28 0.54
CA PHE A 105 5.45 8.28 -0.49
C PHE A 105 5.19 9.64 0.13
N TRP A 106 5.75 10.67 -0.47
CA TRP A 106 5.31 12.04 -0.24
C TRP A 106 5.25 12.80 -1.56
N GLY A 107 4.34 13.75 -1.66
CA GLY A 107 4.20 14.61 -2.84
C GLY A 107 3.58 15.94 -2.49
N ILE A 108 3.98 16.98 -3.22
CA ILE A 108 3.42 18.33 -3.09
C ILE A 108 2.52 18.57 -4.30
N LYS A 109 1.27 18.85 -4.05
CA LYS A 109 0.24 19.06 -5.08
C LYS A 109 0.54 20.31 -5.91
N LYS A 110 0.44 20.17 -7.24
CA LYS A 110 0.48 21.32 -8.16
C LYS A 110 -0.65 22.31 -7.90
#